data_c5f349031f95eae0c2a719165c093fe9
#
_entry.id   c5f349031f95eae0c2a719165c093fe9
#
_cell.length_a   1.000
_cell.length_b   1.000
_cell.length_c   1.000
_cell.angle_alpha   90.00
_cell.angle_beta   90.00
_cell.angle_gamma   90.00
#
_symmetry.space_group_name_H-M   'P 1'
#
loop_
_entity.id
_entity.type
_entity.pdbx_description
1 polymer ?
#
loop_
_entity_poly.entity_id
_entity_poly.type
_entity_poly.pdbx_seq_one_letter_code
_entity_poly.pdbx_strand_id
1 'polypeptide(L)'
;TLMPMMQFSVAPWRILSAENLEIVRNMARLHVMKSPYITLCALESARTGEPIVRNLEYEFPHHGYANVKDQFMLGHQLMVAPMTTSGTSRTIILPPGRWRDDQGRVWRGNRVIKQQVPLSRLPYFERIHRRQQQEQHIYDLSRLPYFEHIGK
;
A
#
# COMPACT_ATOMS: atom_id res chain seq x y z
N THR A 1 -1.23 8.26 -2.61
CA THR A 1 -1.60 7.82 -1.26
C THR A 1 -0.62 6.79 -0.72
N LEU A 2 -0.50 5.62 -1.32
CA LEU A 2 0.40 4.55 -0.88
C LEU A 2 1.74 4.61 -1.63
N MET A 3 2.46 5.69 -1.41
CA MET A 3 3.80 5.96 -1.95
C MET A 3 4.68 6.52 -0.81
N PRO A 4 6.01 6.37 -0.89
CA PRO A 4 6.92 6.79 0.18
C PRO A 4 6.81 8.28 0.50
N MET A 5 6.63 9.09 -0.52
CA MET A 5 6.46 10.54 -0.36
C MET A 5 5.15 10.97 -1.04
N MET A 6 4.33 11.70 -0.31
CA MET A 6 3.09 12.27 -0.81
C MET A 6 3.12 13.78 -0.61
N GLN A 7 2.86 14.52 -1.67
CA GLN A 7 2.81 15.97 -1.64
C GLN A 7 1.57 16.47 -2.39
N PHE A 8 0.92 17.48 -1.83
CA PHE A 8 -0.07 18.26 -2.55
C PHE A 8 0.61 19.50 -3.12
N SER A 9 0.63 19.65 -4.43
CA SER A 9 1.18 20.84 -5.10
C SER A 9 0.23 22.04 -5.04
N VAL A 10 -1.05 21.79 -4.75
CA VAL A 10 -2.08 22.81 -4.55
C VAL A 10 -2.92 22.46 -3.32
N ALA A 11 -3.59 23.46 -2.74
CA ALA A 11 -4.52 23.26 -1.63
C ALA A 11 -5.81 22.58 -2.15
N PRO A 12 -6.09 21.30 -1.83
CA PRO A 12 -7.23 20.57 -2.39
C PRO A 12 -8.57 21.26 -2.17
N TRP A 13 -8.75 21.91 -1.01
CA TRP A 13 -9.99 22.63 -0.66
C TRP A 13 -10.28 23.86 -1.52
N ARG A 14 -9.30 24.32 -2.32
CA ARG A 14 -9.49 25.45 -3.24
C ARG A 14 -10.04 25.04 -4.61
N ILE A 15 -9.87 23.78 -5.00
CA ILE A 15 -10.12 23.31 -6.36
C ILE A 15 -11.07 22.13 -6.46
N LEU A 16 -11.28 21.39 -5.37
CA LEU A 16 -12.12 20.20 -5.38
C LEU A 16 -13.53 20.48 -4.88
N SER A 17 -14.51 19.75 -5.40
CA SER A 17 -15.84 19.66 -4.81
C SER A 17 -15.78 19.06 -3.40
N ALA A 18 -16.81 19.30 -2.58
CA ALA A 18 -16.89 18.75 -1.23
C ALA A 18 -16.77 17.21 -1.23
N GLU A 19 -17.39 16.53 -2.19
CA GLU A 19 -17.33 15.08 -2.37
C GLU A 19 -15.89 14.61 -2.66
N ASN A 20 -15.22 15.23 -3.63
CA ASN A 20 -13.85 14.88 -3.99
C ASN A 20 -12.86 15.24 -2.88
N LEU A 21 -13.12 16.32 -2.15
CA LEU A 21 -12.30 16.70 -0.99
C LEU A 21 -12.37 15.63 0.12
N GLU A 22 -13.54 15.03 0.36
CA GLU A 22 -13.66 13.94 1.34
C GLU A 22 -12.89 12.68 0.90
N ILE A 23 -12.92 12.35 -0.40
CA ILE A 23 -12.10 11.25 -0.95
C ILE A 23 -10.62 11.51 -0.68
N VAL A 24 -10.12 12.72 -1.00
CA VAL A 24 -8.71 13.09 -0.77
C VAL A 24 -8.36 13.04 0.72
N ARG A 25 -9.25 13.51 1.59
CA ARG A 25 -9.07 13.44 3.05
C ARG A 25 -8.94 12.00 3.55
N ASN A 26 -9.77 11.10 3.04
CA ASN A 26 -9.71 9.67 3.38
C ASN A 26 -8.41 9.02 2.85
N MET A 27 -7.95 9.41 1.67
CA MET A 27 -6.67 8.94 1.14
C MET A 27 -5.48 9.47 1.95
N ALA A 28 -5.54 10.70 2.45
CA ALA A 28 -4.52 11.25 3.35
C ALA A 28 -4.50 10.49 4.69
N ARG A 29 -5.66 10.19 5.27
CA ARG A 29 -5.76 9.36 6.49
C ARG A 29 -5.19 7.95 6.27
N LEU A 30 -5.46 7.34 5.12
CA LEU A 30 -4.86 6.04 4.75
C LEU A 30 -3.33 6.13 4.69
N HIS A 31 -2.78 7.20 4.11
CA HIS A 31 -1.33 7.42 4.09
C HIS A 31 -0.76 7.52 5.51
N VAL A 32 -1.37 8.31 6.39
CA VAL A 32 -0.95 8.43 7.79
C VAL A 32 -1.01 7.09 8.50
N MET A 33 -2.08 6.32 8.31
CA MET A 33 -2.23 4.98 8.90
C MET A 33 -1.14 3.99 8.43
N LYS A 34 -0.66 4.13 7.19
CA LYS A 34 0.40 3.27 6.62
C LYS A 34 1.80 3.87 6.76
N SER A 35 1.96 5.09 7.26
CA SER A 35 3.25 5.75 7.41
C SER A 35 4.26 4.97 8.27
N PRO A 36 3.89 4.25 9.35
CA PRO A 36 4.83 3.43 10.07
C PRO A 36 5.47 2.35 9.19
N TYR A 37 4.67 1.67 8.37
CA TYR A 37 5.19 0.68 7.43
C TYR A 37 6.05 1.31 6.32
N ILE A 38 5.65 2.46 5.81
CA ILE A 38 6.43 3.22 4.82
C ILE A 38 7.80 3.60 5.40
N THR A 39 7.84 4.06 6.65
CA THR A 39 9.08 4.39 7.36
C THR A 39 9.99 3.16 7.51
N LEU A 40 9.44 2.01 7.85
CA LEU A 40 10.21 0.77 7.92
C LEU A 40 10.81 0.38 6.57
N CYS A 41 10.05 0.50 5.48
CA CYS A 41 10.56 0.29 4.12
C CYS A 41 11.68 1.27 3.77
N ALA A 42 11.58 2.53 4.20
CA ALA A 42 12.62 3.54 3.98
C ALA A 42 13.91 3.21 4.75
N LEU A 43 13.80 2.78 6.01
CA LEU A 43 14.94 2.35 6.82
C LEU A 43 15.60 1.08 6.23
N GLU A 44 14.81 0.12 5.76
CA GLU A 44 15.31 -1.06 5.05
C GLU A 44 16.08 -0.64 3.79
N SER A 45 15.47 0.23 2.96
CA SER A 45 16.07 0.75 1.74
C SER A 45 17.40 1.46 2.01
N ALA A 46 17.46 2.31 3.04
CA ALA A 46 18.69 3.01 3.42
C ALA A 46 19.81 2.06 3.84
N ARG A 47 19.48 0.90 4.42
CA ARG A 47 20.45 -0.09 4.88
C ARG A 47 20.88 -1.07 3.80
N THR A 48 19.98 -1.46 2.90
CA THR A 48 20.18 -2.58 1.97
C THR A 48 20.28 -2.16 0.51
N GLY A 49 19.81 -0.94 0.17
CA GLY A 49 19.65 -0.50 -1.23
C GLY A 49 18.38 -1.04 -1.90
N GLU A 50 17.56 -1.83 -1.21
CA GLU A 50 16.31 -2.37 -1.76
C GLU A 50 15.30 -1.26 -2.08
N PRO A 51 14.65 -1.26 -3.25
CA PRO A 51 13.70 -0.22 -3.59
C PRO A 51 12.45 -0.30 -2.70
N ILE A 52 11.95 0.85 -2.26
CA ILE A 52 10.72 0.93 -1.46
C ILE A 52 9.50 0.56 -2.32
N VAL A 53 9.43 1.09 -3.54
CA VAL A 53 8.38 0.75 -4.51
C VAL A 53 8.97 -0.22 -5.54
N ARG A 54 8.34 -1.37 -5.71
CA ARG A 54 8.81 -2.48 -6.53
C ARG A 54 7.76 -2.88 -7.55
N ASN A 55 8.15 -3.26 -8.76
CA ASN A 55 7.22 -3.96 -9.65
C ASN A 55 7.00 -5.40 -9.18
N LEU A 56 5.95 -6.05 -9.69
CA LEU A 56 5.63 -7.42 -9.27
C LEU A 56 6.71 -8.43 -9.68
N GLU A 57 7.35 -8.24 -10.83
CA GLU A 57 8.43 -9.14 -11.30
C GLU A 57 9.66 -9.05 -10.40
N TYR A 58 9.95 -7.88 -9.80
CA TYR A 58 11.05 -7.73 -8.86
C TYR A 58 10.83 -8.54 -7.57
N GLU A 59 9.62 -8.46 -7.01
CA GLU A 59 9.28 -9.14 -5.75
C GLU A 59 8.96 -10.64 -5.97
N PHE A 60 8.49 -11.00 -7.16
CA PHE A 60 8.10 -12.37 -7.55
C PHE A 60 8.71 -12.73 -8.89
N PRO A 61 10.06 -12.91 -8.96
CA PRO A 61 10.75 -13.19 -10.21
C PRO A 61 10.29 -14.53 -10.81
N HIS A 62 10.33 -14.62 -12.12
CA HIS A 62 9.98 -15.81 -12.90
C HIS A 62 8.50 -16.24 -12.82
N HIS A 63 7.61 -15.34 -12.40
CA HIS A 63 6.15 -15.58 -12.39
C HIS A 63 5.43 -14.94 -13.59
N GLY A 64 6.17 -14.32 -14.52
CA GLY A 64 5.61 -13.73 -15.74
C GLY A 64 4.97 -12.36 -15.52
N TYR A 65 5.38 -11.61 -14.51
CA TYR A 65 4.82 -10.30 -14.16
C TYR A 65 5.54 -9.11 -14.81
N ALA A 66 6.52 -9.33 -15.67
CA ALA A 66 7.32 -8.27 -16.30
C ALA A 66 6.47 -7.21 -17.03
N ASN A 67 5.29 -7.60 -17.55
CA ASN A 67 4.37 -6.69 -18.24
C ASN A 67 3.26 -6.11 -17.37
N VAL A 68 3.24 -6.41 -16.07
CA VAL A 68 2.27 -5.87 -15.11
C VAL A 68 2.77 -4.49 -14.66
N LYS A 69 2.20 -3.41 -15.23
CA LYS A 69 2.64 -2.03 -15.00
C LYS A 69 1.65 -1.17 -14.21
N ASP A 70 0.51 -1.74 -13.88
CA ASP A 70 -0.60 -1.06 -13.23
C ASP A 70 -0.85 -1.56 -11.79
N GLN A 71 0.08 -2.36 -11.27
CA GLN A 71 0.16 -2.82 -9.89
C GLN A 71 1.61 -2.73 -9.42
N PHE A 72 1.79 -2.47 -8.13
CA PHE A 72 3.13 -2.40 -7.54
C PHE A 72 3.12 -2.90 -6.10
N MET A 73 4.30 -3.27 -5.61
CA MET A 73 4.55 -3.54 -4.22
C MET A 73 5.11 -2.29 -3.52
N LEU A 74 4.66 -2.03 -2.33
CA LEU A 74 5.29 -1.12 -1.38
C LEU A 74 5.98 -2.00 -0.34
N GLY A 75 7.32 -2.02 -0.37
CA GLY A 75 8.08 -3.07 0.30
C GLY A 75 7.67 -4.47 -0.16
N HIS A 76 7.79 -5.46 0.71
CA HIS A 76 7.47 -6.86 0.39
C HIS A 76 6.09 -7.32 0.93
N GLN A 77 5.37 -6.45 1.66
CA GLN A 77 4.12 -6.85 2.32
C GLN A 77 2.85 -6.21 1.76
N LEU A 78 2.95 -5.06 1.08
CA LEU A 78 1.79 -4.31 0.65
C LEU A 78 1.75 -4.21 -0.87
N MET A 79 0.77 -4.84 -1.51
CA MET A 79 0.50 -4.70 -2.93
C MET A 79 -0.58 -3.64 -3.15
N VAL A 80 -0.38 -2.76 -4.12
CA VAL A 80 -1.30 -1.69 -4.48
C VAL A 80 -1.72 -1.84 -5.93
N ALA A 81 -3.02 -1.75 -6.19
CA ALA A 81 -3.62 -1.92 -7.51
C ALA A 81 -4.56 -0.75 -7.86
N PRO A 82 -4.03 0.45 -8.13
CA PRO A 82 -4.86 1.63 -8.40
C PRO A 82 -5.67 1.49 -9.69
N MET A 83 -6.80 2.20 -9.79
CA MET A 83 -7.50 2.38 -11.06
C MET A 83 -6.65 3.24 -12.00
N THR A 84 -6.28 2.68 -13.12
CA THR A 84 -5.45 3.34 -14.15
C THR A 84 -6.21 3.59 -15.45
N THR A 85 -7.44 3.11 -15.53
CA THR A 85 -8.34 3.26 -16.69
C THR A 85 -9.71 3.75 -16.25
N SER A 86 -10.46 4.34 -17.15
CA SER A 86 -11.86 4.74 -16.91
C SER A 86 -12.72 3.51 -16.63
N GLY A 87 -13.69 3.66 -15.70
CA GLY A 87 -14.63 2.61 -15.34
C GLY A 87 -14.67 2.35 -13.83
N THR A 88 -15.41 1.33 -13.44
CA THR A 88 -15.63 0.94 -12.04
C THR A 88 -15.20 -0.51 -11.76
N SER A 89 -14.57 -1.15 -12.73
CA SER A 89 -14.15 -2.55 -12.60
C SER A 89 -12.67 -2.69 -12.91
N ARG A 90 -11.95 -3.43 -12.06
CA ARG A 90 -10.52 -3.67 -12.20
C ARG A 90 -10.20 -5.15 -12.13
N THR A 91 -9.35 -5.60 -13.05
CA THR A 91 -8.71 -6.91 -12.99
C THR A 91 -7.40 -6.77 -12.22
N ILE A 92 -7.19 -7.62 -11.21
CA ILE A 92 -6.06 -7.59 -10.29
C ILE A 92 -5.39 -8.96 -10.29
N ILE A 93 -4.10 -8.98 -10.48
CA ILE A 93 -3.27 -10.18 -10.37
C ILE A 93 -2.82 -10.29 -8.92
N LEU A 94 -3.16 -11.40 -8.26
CA LEU A 94 -2.67 -11.72 -6.92
C LEU A 94 -1.47 -12.65 -7.02
N PRO A 95 -0.26 -12.19 -6.67
CA PRO A 95 0.95 -13.01 -6.67
C PRO A 95 0.87 -14.17 -5.67
N PRO A 96 1.85 -15.09 -5.67
CA PRO A 96 1.89 -16.20 -4.72
C PRO A 96 1.78 -15.74 -3.26
N GLY A 97 1.04 -16.49 -2.44
CA GLY A 97 0.85 -16.22 -1.02
C GLY A 97 -0.60 -16.10 -0.60
N ARG A 98 -0.82 -15.51 0.56
CA ARG A 98 -2.17 -15.17 1.09
C ARG A 98 -2.23 -13.66 1.28
N TRP A 99 -3.36 -13.08 0.91
CA TRP A 99 -3.54 -11.64 0.84
C TRP A 99 -4.82 -11.23 1.56
N ARG A 100 -4.77 -10.18 2.35
CA ARG A 100 -5.96 -9.51 2.91
C ARG A 100 -6.18 -8.22 2.14
N ASP A 101 -7.35 -8.06 1.52
CA ASP A 101 -7.69 -6.83 0.82
C ASP A 101 -8.08 -5.70 1.79
N ASP A 102 -8.22 -4.48 1.24
CA ASP A 102 -8.63 -3.27 1.97
C ASP A 102 -10.02 -3.37 2.62
N GLN A 103 -10.83 -4.37 2.23
CA GLN A 103 -12.13 -4.67 2.80
C GLN A 103 -12.09 -5.82 3.83
N GLY A 104 -10.88 -6.30 4.18
CA GLY A 104 -10.68 -7.37 5.16
C GLY A 104 -10.86 -8.79 4.63
N ARG A 105 -11.21 -8.98 3.34
CA ARG A 105 -11.38 -10.32 2.77
C ARG A 105 -10.02 -10.95 2.51
N VAL A 106 -9.95 -12.25 2.76
CA VAL A 106 -8.71 -13.03 2.57
C VAL A 106 -8.77 -13.79 1.24
N TRP A 107 -7.70 -13.66 0.48
CA TRP A 107 -7.53 -14.26 -0.84
C TRP A 107 -6.33 -15.20 -0.85
N ARG A 108 -6.47 -16.30 -1.58
CA ARG A 108 -5.31 -17.12 -1.96
C ARG A 108 -4.72 -16.53 -3.24
N GLY A 109 -3.40 -16.35 -3.28
CA GLY A 109 -2.68 -15.87 -4.46
C GLY A 109 -2.61 -16.88 -5.62
N ASN A 110 -1.76 -16.62 -6.60
CA ASN A 110 -1.67 -17.30 -7.89
C ASN A 110 -3.00 -17.26 -8.66
N ARG A 111 -3.64 -16.11 -8.70
CA ARG A 111 -4.90 -15.95 -9.45
C ARG A 111 -5.10 -14.53 -9.92
N VAL A 112 -5.98 -14.41 -10.87
CA VAL A 112 -6.54 -13.14 -11.32
C VAL A 112 -7.93 -12.99 -10.72
N ILE A 113 -8.23 -11.82 -10.16
CA ILE A 113 -9.55 -11.48 -9.62
C ILE A 113 -10.08 -10.22 -10.32
N LYS A 114 -11.39 -10.09 -10.35
CA LYS A 114 -12.06 -8.87 -10.83
C LYS A 114 -12.82 -8.26 -9.66
N GLN A 115 -12.60 -6.97 -9.42
CA GLN A 115 -13.26 -6.22 -8.34
C GLN A 115 -13.96 -4.98 -8.87
N GLN A 116 -15.05 -4.60 -8.21
CA GLN A 116 -15.66 -3.28 -8.35
C GLN A 116 -14.84 -2.28 -7.53
N VAL A 117 -14.39 -1.22 -8.18
CA VAL A 117 -13.50 -0.22 -7.60
C VAL A 117 -14.05 1.17 -7.96
N PRO A 118 -14.90 1.76 -7.10
CA PRO A 118 -15.33 3.14 -7.28
C PRO A 118 -14.13 4.10 -7.10
N LEU A 119 -14.25 5.32 -7.61
CA LEU A 119 -13.19 6.34 -7.53
C LEU A 119 -12.77 6.69 -6.07
N SER A 120 -13.66 6.46 -5.12
CA SER A 120 -13.39 6.67 -3.69
C SER A 120 -12.53 5.59 -3.05
N ARG A 121 -12.20 4.51 -3.78
CA ARG A 121 -11.47 3.35 -3.24
C ARG A 121 -10.12 3.19 -3.95
N LEU A 122 -9.07 2.96 -3.17
CA LEU A 122 -7.77 2.48 -3.63
C LEU A 122 -7.58 1.04 -3.18
N PRO A 123 -7.70 0.03 -4.05
CA PRO A 123 -7.45 -1.35 -3.68
C PRO A 123 -6.00 -1.56 -3.28
N TYR A 124 -5.81 -2.16 -2.11
CA TYR A 124 -4.52 -2.66 -1.66
C TYR A 124 -4.69 -4.00 -0.97
N PHE A 125 -3.61 -4.75 -0.87
CA PHE A 125 -3.59 -6.11 -0.34
C PHE A 125 -2.39 -6.28 0.57
N GLU A 126 -2.63 -6.70 1.80
CA GLU A 126 -1.60 -7.02 2.78
C GLU A 126 -1.25 -8.50 2.71
N ARG A 127 0.04 -8.80 2.59
CA ARG A 127 0.52 -10.19 2.60
C ARG A 127 0.38 -10.78 4.00
N ILE A 128 -0.28 -11.94 4.11
CA ILE A 128 -0.46 -12.64 5.38
C ILE A 128 0.64 -13.70 5.51
N HIS A 129 1.51 -13.56 6.50
CA HIS A 129 2.48 -14.57 6.87
C HIS A 129 1.89 -15.54 7.90
N ARG A 130 2.25 -16.84 7.83
CA ARG A 130 1.74 -17.87 8.76
C ARG A 130 2.09 -17.61 10.24
N ARG A 131 3.05 -16.70 10.54
CA ARG A 131 3.57 -16.40 11.89
C ARG A 131 3.04 -15.11 12.53
N GLN A 132 2.13 -14.38 11.90
CA GLN A 132 1.66 -13.08 12.45
C GLN A 132 0.78 -13.16 13.70
N GLN A 133 0.56 -14.33 14.30
CA GLN A 133 -0.07 -14.38 15.63
C GLN A 133 0.91 -14.08 16.78
N GLN A 134 2.22 -14.04 16.54
CA GLN A 134 3.23 -13.74 17.56
C GLN A 134 4.03 -12.44 17.34
N GLU A 135 3.97 -11.81 16.17
CA GLU A 135 4.83 -10.66 15.82
C GLU A 135 4.15 -9.28 15.90
N GLN A 136 2.94 -9.18 16.43
CA GLN A 136 2.31 -7.89 16.69
C GLN A 136 3.08 -7.04 17.72
N HIS A 137 4.08 -7.63 18.37
CA HIS A 137 4.97 -6.99 19.38
C HIS A 137 6.21 -6.29 18.77
N ILE A 138 6.55 -6.53 17.51
CA ILE A 138 7.80 -6.00 16.90
C ILE A 138 7.63 -4.59 16.33
N TYR A 139 6.40 -4.16 16.08
CA TYR A 139 6.10 -2.84 15.50
C TYR A 139 5.57 -1.84 16.53
N ASP A 140 5.92 -1.99 17.79
CA ASP A 140 5.66 -0.98 18.80
C ASP A 140 6.63 0.19 18.62
N LEU A 141 6.21 1.16 17.80
CA LEU A 141 6.97 2.38 17.52
C LEU A 141 7.23 3.23 18.77
N SER A 142 6.51 2.98 19.89
CA SER A 142 6.76 3.66 21.17
C SER A 142 8.14 3.33 21.75
N ARG A 143 8.79 2.28 21.25
CA ARG A 143 10.13 1.85 21.66
C ARG A 143 11.27 2.35 20.76
N LEU A 144 10.98 3.11 19.71
CA LEU A 144 12.04 3.74 18.94
C LEU A 144 12.51 5.01 19.66
N PRO A 145 13.81 5.19 19.93
CA PRO A 145 14.35 6.32 20.69
C PRO A 145 14.12 7.69 20.03
N TYR A 146 13.55 7.72 18.83
CA TYR A 146 13.29 8.94 18.08
C TYR A 146 11.96 9.63 18.44
N PHE A 147 11.04 8.97 19.13
CA PHE A 147 9.73 9.55 19.47
C PHE A 147 9.65 10.15 20.88
N GLU A 148 10.68 10.03 21.71
CA GLU A 148 10.67 10.61 23.06
C GLU A 148 10.80 12.14 23.12
N HIS A 149 11.06 12.82 22.00
CA HIS A 149 11.36 14.27 21.98
C HIS A 149 10.34 15.15 21.25
N ILE A 150 9.20 14.62 20.80
CA ILE A 150 8.17 15.42 20.09
C ILE A 150 6.99 15.84 21.00
N GLY A 151 7.09 15.59 22.29
CA GLY A 151 6.04 15.86 23.27
C GLY A 151 6.42 16.84 24.38
N LYS A 152 7.17 17.93 24.07
CA LYS A 152 7.32 19.07 24.99
C LYS A 152 7.21 20.38 24.26
#